data_36a6a84276b028b911053536b60c9d24
#
_entry.id   36a6a84276b028b911053536b60c9d24
#
_cell.length_a   1.000
_cell.length_b   1.000
_cell.length_c   1.000
_cell.angle_alpha   90.00
_cell.angle_beta   90.00
_cell.angle_gamma   90.00
#
_symmetry.space_group_name_H-M   'P 1'
#
loop_
_entity.id
_entity.type
_entity.pdbx_description
1 polymer ?
#
loop_
_entity_poly.entity_id
_entity_poly.type
_entity_poly.pdbx_seq_one_letter_code
_entity_poly.pdbx_strand_id
1 'polypeptide(L)'
;MKKYYHATNYTNFSGIMAQDVIKAGIDGGVYLCDTAKDACKFLAIRGVERVYVFEVEVDEAKVVESFDHNENYFSCKAYLYLGDIPYSNVTQVLVFK
;
A
#
# COMPACT_ATOMS: atom_id res chain seq x y z
N MET A 1 6.66 8.96 -13.48
CA MET A 1 6.16 8.37 -12.22
C MET A 1 4.87 7.60 -12.46
N LYS A 2 4.66 6.55 -11.71
CA LYS A 2 3.45 5.72 -11.84
C LYS A 2 2.68 5.72 -10.53
N LYS A 3 1.34 5.61 -10.62
CA LYS A 3 0.46 5.54 -9.47
C LYS A 3 0.30 4.10 -8.99
N TYR A 4 0.42 3.93 -7.67
CA TYR A 4 0.17 2.68 -6.98
C TYR A 4 -0.67 2.95 -5.74
N TYR A 5 -1.08 1.88 -5.06
CA TYR A 5 -1.99 1.97 -3.92
C TYR A 5 -1.46 1.16 -2.76
N HIS A 6 -1.44 1.77 -1.57
CA HIS A 6 -1.01 1.15 -0.32
C HIS A 6 -2.18 1.14 0.65
N ALA A 7 -2.59 -0.03 1.10
CA ALA A 7 -3.70 -0.19 2.04
C ALA A 7 -3.18 -0.41 3.45
N THR A 8 -3.88 0.17 4.43
CA THR A 8 -3.48 0.04 5.82
C THR A 8 -4.70 0.16 6.76
N ASN A 9 -4.51 -0.24 8.03
CA ASN A 9 -5.53 -0.08 9.07
C ASN A 9 -5.46 1.32 9.69
N TYR A 10 -6.39 1.61 10.60
CA TYR A 10 -6.46 2.93 11.23
C TYR A 10 -5.20 3.27 12.05
N THR A 11 -4.68 2.31 12.80
CA THR A 11 -3.49 2.55 13.64
C THR A 11 -2.30 3.00 12.80
N ASN A 12 -2.03 2.29 11.70
CA ASN A 12 -0.95 2.64 10.80
C ASN A 12 -1.24 3.92 10.02
N PHE A 13 -2.50 4.13 9.62
CA PHE A 13 -2.92 5.37 8.97
C PHE A 13 -2.62 6.58 9.86
N SER A 14 -2.99 6.51 11.13
CA SER A 14 -2.73 7.58 12.10
C SER A 14 -1.23 7.85 12.25
N GLY A 15 -0.41 6.79 12.30
CA GLY A 15 1.04 6.92 12.37
C GLY A 15 1.64 7.59 11.13
N ILE A 16 1.16 7.22 9.94
CA ILE A 16 1.60 7.83 8.69
C ILE A 16 1.27 9.32 8.66
N MET A 17 0.05 9.68 9.08
CA MET A 17 -0.36 11.09 9.12
C MET A 17 0.46 11.90 10.12
N ALA A 18 0.85 11.29 11.24
CA ALA A 18 1.66 11.97 12.27
C ALA A 18 3.12 12.14 11.85
N GLN A 19 3.67 11.19 11.08
CA GLN A 19 5.08 11.15 10.71
C GLN A 19 5.37 11.70 9.31
N ASP A 20 4.34 11.95 8.51
CA ASP A 20 4.44 12.40 7.11
C ASP A 20 5.23 11.45 6.21
N VAL A 21 5.19 10.15 6.49
CA VAL A 21 5.90 9.13 5.73
C VAL A 21 5.22 7.78 5.85
N ILE A 22 5.21 7.02 4.75
CA ILE A 22 4.80 5.61 4.76
C ILE A 22 6.08 4.80 4.97
N LYS A 23 6.24 4.24 6.16
CA LYS A 23 7.45 3.52 6.54
C LYS A 23 7.54 2.16 5.86
N ALA A 24 8.74 1.80 5.42
CA ALA A 24 9.03 0.46 4.96
C ALA A 24 8.87 -0.55 6.10
N GLY A 25 8.37 -1.73 5.76
CA GLY A 25 8.24 -2.83 6.72
C GLY A 25 9.55 -3.53 7.01
N ILE A 26 9.47 -4.67 7.70
CA ILE A 26 10.64 -5.47 8.11
C ILE A 26 11.47 -5.91 6.91
N ASP A 27 10.82 -6.17 5.78
CA ASP A 27 11.46 -6.58 4.52
C ASP A 27 12.06 -5.42 3.72
N GLY A 28 12.05 -4.22 4.29
CA GLY A 28 12.69 -3.05 3.68
C GLY A 28 11.87 -2.34 2.63
N GLY A 29 10.57 -2.65 2.52
CA GLY A 29 9.72 -2.05 1.50
C GLY A 29 8.30 -1.80 1.93
N VAL A 30 7.57 -1.09 1.07
CA VAL A 30 6.14 -0.78 1.21
C VAL A 30 5.37 -1.58 0.17
N TYR A 31 4.40 -2.38 0.61
CA TYR A 31 3.57 -3.17 -0.29
C TYR A 31 2.57 -2.29 -1.04
N LEU A 32 2.52 -2.47 -2.36
CA LEU A 32 1.67 -1.70 -3.26
C LEU A 32 0.87 -2.62 -4.17
N CYS A 33 -0.27 -2.10 -4.66
CA CYS A 33 -1.08 -2.75 -5.69
C CYS A 33 -1.36 -1.76 -6.82
N ASP A 34 -1.82 -2.29 -7.96
CA ASP A 34 -2.13 -1.49 -9.15
C ASP A 34 -3.42 -0.67 -8.99
N THR A 35 -4.36 -1.14 -8.17
CA THR A 35 -5.64 -0.46 -7.94
C THR A 35 -5.96 -0.38 -6.46
N ALA A 36 -6.77 0.62 -6.10
CA ALA A 36 -7.24 0.77 -4.72
C ALA A 36 -8.06 -0.43 -4.27
N LYS A 37 -8.87 -0.99 -5.15
CA LYS A 37 -9.70 -2.15 -4.86
C LYS A 37 -8.85 -3.37 -4.51
N ASP A 38 -7.79 -3.63 -5.27
CA ASP A 38 -6.89 -4.75 -5.02
C ASP A 38 -6.12 -4.55 -3.71
N ALA A 39 -5.65 -3.34 -3.44
CA ALA A 39 -4.99 -3.03 -2.18
C ALA A 39 -5.93 -3.27 -0.99
N CYS A 40 -7.19 -2.86 -1.11
CA CYS A 40 -8.20 -3.06 -0.07
C CYS A 40 -8.45 -4.54 0.21
N LYS A 41 -8.48 -5.40 -0.82
CA LYS A 41 -8.72 -6.84 -0.68
C LYS A 41 -7.69 -7.52 0.21
N PHE A 42 -6.44 -7.11 0.15
CA PHE A 42 -5.38 -7.72 0.97
C PHE A 42 -5.64 -7.57 2.47
N LEU A 43 -6.24 -6.47 2.89
CA LEU A 43 -6.58 -6.25 4.29
C LEU A 43 -7.97 -6.77 4.64
N ALA A 44 -8.92 -6.65 3.73
CA ALA A 44 -10.29 -7.12 3.97
C ALA A 44 -10.34 -8.62 4.28
N ILE A 45 -9.54 -9.42 3.57
CA ILE A 45 -9.49 -10.87 3.79
C ILE A 45 -8.87 -11.22 5.14
N ARG A 46 -8.13 -10.30 5.76
CA ARG A 46 -7.56 -10.46 7.10
C ARG A 46 -8.50 -9.98 8.21
N GLY A 47 -9.74 -9.60 7.86
CA GLY A 47 -10.75 -9.17 8.83
C GLY A 47 -10.68 -7.70 9.21
N VAL A 48 -9.95 -6.87 8.46
CA VAL A 48 -9.89 -5.43 8.70
C VAL A 48 -11.19 -4.80 8.19
N GLU A 49 -11.98 -4.20 9.09
CA GLU A 49 -13.29 -3.64 8.75
C GLU A 49 -13.23 -2.33 8.00
N ARG A 50 -12.27 -1.47 8.36
CA ARG A 50 -12.06 -0.18 7.71
C ARG A 50 -10.65 -0.12 7.17
N VAL A 51 -10.53 0.09 5.86
CA VAL A 51 -9.25 0.12 5.19
C VAL A 51 -8.99 1.51 4.64
N TYR A 52 -7.82 2.04 4.94
CA TYR A 52 -7.33 3.32 4.40
C TYR A 52 -6.36 3.01 3.27
N VAL A 53 -6.60 3.62 2.11
CA VAL A 53 -5.77 3.40 0.94
C VAL A 53 -5.13 4.71 0.52
N PHE A 54 -3.80 4.70 0.44
CA PHE A 54 -3.04 5.83 -0.09
C PHE A 54 -2.75 5.61 -1.56
N GLU A 55 -3.18 6.55 -2.40
CA GLU A 55 -2.72 6.62 -3.79
C GLU A 55 -1.39 7.34 -3.79
N VAL A 56 -0.34 6.71 -4.30
CA VAL A 56 1.00 7.26 -4.31
C VAL A 56 1.56 7.30 -5.73
N GLU A 57 2.33 8.33 -6.03
CA GLU A 57 3.12 8.42 -7.27
C GLU A 57 4.58 8.20 -6.94
N VAL A 58 5.17 7.14 -7.47
CA VAL A 58 6.54 6.76 -7.21
C VAL A 58 7.28 6.38 -8.49
N ASP A 59 8.60 6.38 -8.40
CA ASP A 59 9.47 5.95 -9.49
C ASP A 59 9.38 4.43 -9.65
N GLU A 60 8.94 3.97 -10.82
CA GLU A 60 8.82 2.55 -11.12
C GLU A 60 10.14 1.80 -10.98
N ALA A 61 11.27 2.47 -11.17
CA ALA A 61 12.59 1.85 -11.03
C ALA A 61 12.84 1.33 -9.62
N LYS A 62 12.13 1.86 -8.61
CA LYS A 62 12.24 1.42 -7.22
C LYS A 62 11.17 0.40 -6.82
N VAL A 63 10.33 -0.01 -7.75
CA VAL A 63 9.23 -0.95 -7.49
C VAL A 63 9.59 -2.30 -8.09
N VAL A 64 9.47 -3.35 -7.29
CA VAL A 64 9.67 -4.73 -7.72
C VAL A 64 8.39 -5.53 -7.49
N GLU A 65 8.18 -6.57 -8.29
CA GLU A 65 7.04 -7.45 -8.10
C GLU A 65 7.24 -8.31 -6.86
N SER A 66 6.21 -8.38 -6.02
CA SER A 66 6.21 -9.21 -4.82
C SER A 66 5.48 -10.52 -5.08
N PHE A 67 6.06 -11.62 -4.63
CA PHE A 67 5.46 -12.95 -4.74
C PHE A 67 4.97 -13.50 -3.40
N ASP A 68 4.86 -12.63 -2.39
CA ASP A 68 4.50 -13.03 -1.02
C ASP A 68 2.99 -13.17 -0.80
N HIS A 69 2.17 -13.06 -1.85
CA HIS A 69 0.72 -13.21 -1.73
C HIS A 69 0.26 -14.56 -2.29
N ASN A 70 -0.87 -15.04 -1.79
CA ASN A 70 -1.45 -16.29 -2.25
C ASN A 70 -2.31 -16.05 -3.49
N GLU A 71 -1.82 -16.44 -4.66
CA GLU A 71 -2.50 -16.25 -5.93
C GLU A 71 -3.84 -16.98 -6.05
N ASN A 72 -4.09 -17.98 -5.20
CA ASN A 72 -5.38 -18.67 -5.16
C ASN A 72 -6.51 -17.74 -4.64
N TYR A 73 -6.16 -16.73 -3.85
CA TYR A 73 -7.12 -15.76 -3.32
C TYR A 73 -7.11 -14.43 -4.06
N PHE A 74 -5.98 -14.09 -4.71
CA PHE A 74 -5.81 -12.80 -5.36
C PHE A 74 -5.41 -12.99 -6.81
N SER A 75 -6.21 -12.44 -7.71
CA SER A 75 -5.90 -12.42 -9.14
C SER A 75 -5.03 -11.22 -9.53
N CYS A 76 -4.72 -10.34 -8.57
CA CYS A 76 -3.91 -9.15 -8.80
C CYS A 76 -2.45 -9.38 -8.45
N LYS A 77 -1.59 -8.52 -9.00
CA LYS A 77 -0.17 -8.49 -8.65
C LYS A 77 0.05 -7.60 -7.43
N ALA A 78 0.99 -8.00 -6.58
CA ALA A 78 1.49 -7.17 -5.50
C ALA A 78 2.89 -6.69 -5.86
N TYR A 79 3.22 -5.48 -5.41
CA TYR A 79 4.51 -4.85 -5.66
C TYR A 79 5.12 -4.39 -4.35
N LEU A 80 6.43 -4.21 -4.35
CA LEU A 80 7.17 -3.73 -3.19
C LEU A 80 8.00 -2.51 -3.62
N TYR A 81 7.74 -1.37 -3.00
CA TYR A 81 8.58 -0.19 -3.17
C TYR A 81 9.73 -0.27 -2.18
N LEU A 82 10.95 -0.15 -2.68
CA LEU A 82 12.15 -0.30 -1.85
C LEU A 82 12.44 1.00 -1.09
N GLY A 83 12.16 1.01 0.20
CA GLY A 83 12.36 2.15 1.08
C GLY A 83 11.06 2.78 1.57
N ASP A 84 11.19 3.91 2.26
CA ASP A 84 10.05 4.67 2.75
C ASP A 84 9.47 5.55 1.64
N ILE A 85 8.16 5.79 1.67
CA ILE A 85 7.49 6.69 0.73
C ILE A 85 7.13 7.98 1.47
N PRO A 86 7.74 9.13 1.12
CA PRO A 86 7.38 10.41 1.74
C PRO A 86 5.91 10.75 1.47
N TYR A 87 5.24 11.38 2.42
CA TYR A 87 3.84 11.77 2.25
C TYR A 87 3.62 12.73 1.07
N SER A 88 4.66 13.48 0.68
CA SER A 88 4.61 14.35 -0.50
C SER A 88 4.32 13.59 -1.80
N ASN A 89 4.53 12.27 -1.81
CA ASN A 89 4.20 11.40 -2.94
C ASN A 89 2.74 10.92 -2.92
N VAL A 90 2.01 11.18 -1.85
CA VAL A 90 0.59 10.79 -1.73
C VAL A 90 -0.27 11.80 -2.47
N THR A 91 -1.07 11.32 -3.41
CA THR A 91 -1.96 12.16 -4.22
C THR A 91 -3.40 12.11 -3.75
N GLN A 92 -3.79 11.03 -3.07
CA GLN A 92 -5.17 10.86 -2.62
C GLN A 92 -5.23 9.83 -1.49
N VAL A 93 -6.19 10.00 -0.58
CA VAL A 93 -6.50 9.01 0.46
C VAL A 93 -7.94 8.57 0.29
N LEU A 94 -8.15 7.26 0.24
CA LEU A 94 -9.47 6.64 0.09
C LEU A 94 -9.78 5.83 1.35
N VAL A 95 -11.05 5.79 1.73
CA VAL A 95 -11.50 5.01 2.90
C VAL A 95 -12.56 4.02 2.44
N PHE A 96 -12.31 2.74 2.71
CA PHE A 96 -13.25 1.66 2.43
C PHE A 96 -13.77 1.08 3.75
N LYS A 97 -15.08 0.92 3.84
CA LYS A 97 -15.73 0.38 5.04
C LYS A 97 -16.22 -1.03 4.83
#